data_571ff002aee208dcd01a3bb716408377
#
_entry.id   571ff002aee208dcd01a3bb716408377
#
_cell.length_a   1.000
_cell.length_b   1.000
_cell.length_c   1.000
_cell.angle_alpha   90.00
_cell.angle_beta   90.00
_cell.angle_gamma   90.00
#
_symmetry.space_group_name_H-M   'P 1'
#
loop_
_entity.id
_entity.type
_entity.pdbx_description
1 polymer ?
#
loop_
_entity_poly.entity_id
_entity_poly.type
_entity_poly.pdbx_seq_one_letter_code
_entity_poly.pdbx_strand_id
1 'polypeptide(L)'
;MKILIIEDEEALSSVLKEKFETEGYFVSVAKNGEEGLALVDRAMPDIILLDLILPKLDGFQVLEALKADPDKKSIPVVVLSNLGEDDSIKRAILLGAADYFVKSQHPIKEIVEKVKFQLSRGI
;
A
#
# COMPACT_ATOMS: atom_id res chain seq x y z
N MET A 1 -10.21 -5.42 -10.53
CA MET A 1 -9.03 -4.61 -10.23
C MET A 1 -8.09 -5.34 -9.29
N LYS A 2 -6.82 -5.03 -9.38
CA LYS A 2 -5.76 -5.71 -8.63
C LYS A 2 -5.23 -4.83 -7.51
N ILE A 3 -5.13 -5.40 -6.32
CA ILE A 3 -4.58 -4.73 -5.14
C ILE A 3 -3.33 -5.48 -4.69
N LEU A 4 -2.25 -4.77 -4.45
CA LEU A 4 -1.06 -5.34 -3.84
C LEU A 4 -0.93 -4.80 -2.42
N ILE A 5 -0.78 -5.70 -1.46
CA ILE A 5 -0.56 -5.36 -0.05
C ILE A 5 0.88 -5.71 0.30
N ILE A 6 1.67 -4.73 0.71
CA ILE A 6 3.05 -4.94 1.17
C ILE A 6 3.06 -4.73 2.68
N GLU A 7 3.03 -5.83 3.42
CA GLU A 7 2.81 -5.84 4.86
C GLU A 7 3.37 -7.13 5.46
N ASP A 8 4.24 -7.02 6.47
CA ASP A 8 4.82 -8.19 7.11
C ASP A 8 3.96 -8.75 8.26
N GLU A 9 3.00 -7.97 8.76
CA GLU A 9 2.08 -8.41 9.81
C GLU A 9 0.99 -9.29 9.19
N GLU A 10 1.15 -10.61 9.34
CA GLU A 10 0.30 -11.59 8.65
C GLU A 10 -1.18 -11.48 9.03
N ALA A 11 -1.47 -11.23 10.31
CA ALA A 11 -2.85 -11.10 10.77
C ALA A 11 -3.58 -9.97 10.03
N LEU A 12 -2.92 -8.83 9.88
CA LEU A 12 -3.51 -7.67 9.21
C LEU A 12 -3.65 -7.90 7.71
N SER A 13 -2.60 -8.41 7.05
CA SER A 13 -2.65 -8.64 5.60
C SER A 13 -3.72 -9.67 5.24
N SER A 14 -3.90 -10.71 6.07
CA SER A 14 -4.92 -11.72 5.84
C SER A 14 -6.34 -11.15 5.93
N VAL A 15 -6.60 -10.30 6.93
CA VAL A 15 -7.92 -9.68 7.09
C VAL A 15 -8.22 -8.74 5.92
N LEU A 16 -7.25 -7.92 5.54
CA LEU A 16 -7.41 -7.00 4.42
C LEU A 16 -7.65 -7.76 3.12
N LYS A 17 -6.87 -8.80 2.88
CA LYS A 17 -7.03 -9.64 1.68
C LYS A 17 -8.42 -10.22 1.60
N GLU A 18 -8.90 -10.81 2.70
CA GLU A 18 -10.25 -11.40 2.74
C GLU A 18 -11.33 -10.37 2.44
N LYS A 19 -11.24 -9.19 3.04
CA LYS A 19 -12.24 -8.14 2.82
C LYS A 19 -12.27 -7.64 1.38
N PHE A 20 -11.12 -7.44 0.77
CA PHE A 20 -11.07 -7.00 -0.63
C PHE A 20 -11.52 -8.09 -1.58
N GLU A 21 -11.12 -9.35 -1.34
CA GLU A 21 -11.53 -10.47 -2.19
C GLU A 21 -13.04 -10.68 -2.14
N THR A 22 -13.65 -10.49 -0.97
CA THR A 22 -15.10 -10.58 -0.83
C THR A 22 -15.82 -9.56 -1.71
N GLU A 23 -15.18 -8.43 -1.99
CA GLU A 23 -15.77 -7.39 -2.83
C GLU A 23 -15.34 -7.51 -4.31
N GLY A 24 -14.69 -8.59 -4.68
CA GLY A 24 -14.37 -8.87 -6.08
C GLY A 24 -13.01 -8.42 -6.57
N TYR A 25 -12.14 -7.95 -5.69
CA TYR A 25 -10.78 -7.55 -6.08
C TYR A 25 -9.83 -8.73 -6.09
N PHE A 26 -8.82 -8.68 -6.95
CA PHE A 26 -7.72 -9.64 -6.94
C PHE A 26 -6.62 -9.08 -6.04
N VAL A 27 -6.21 -9.86 -5.04
CA VAL A 27 -5.26 -9.39 -4.02
C VAL A 27 -3.99 -10.24 -4.01
N SER A 28 -2.84 -9.57 -4.05
CA SER A 28 -1.55 -10.19 -3.83
C SER A 28 -0.95 -9.60 -2.55
N VAL A 29 -0.17 -10.38 -1.83
CA VAL A 29 0.48 -9.94 -0.58
C VAL A 29 1.97 -10.19 -0.69
N ALA A 30 2.75 -9.17 -0.34
CA ALA A 30 4.20 -9.27 -0.18
C ALA A 30 4.54 -9.00 1.28
N LYS A 31 5.52 -9.71 1.82
CA LYS A 31 5.90 -9.61 3.24
C LYS A 31 7.12 -8.75 3.51
N ASN A 32 7.76 -8.27 2.46
CA ASN A 32 8.91 -7.36 2.56
C ASN A 32 8.98 -6.49 1.30
N GLY A 33 9.84 -5.47 1.36
CA GLY A 33 9.95 -4.49 0.27
C GLY A 33 10.47 -5.08 -1.04
N GLU A 34 11.43 -6.00 -0.97
CA GLU A 34 11.98 -6.64 -2.17
C GLU A 34 10.92 -7.46 -2.91
N GLU A 35 10.18 -8.27 -2.17
CA GLU A 35 9.07 -9.07 -2.71
C GLU A 35 7.99 -8.15 -3.29
N GLY A 36 7.71 -7.04 -2.59
CA GLY A 36 6.75 -6.05 -3.03
C GLY A 36 7.09 -5.47 -4.40
N LEU A 37 8.33 -5.02 -4.58
CA LEU A 37 8.77 -4.47 -5.87
C LEU A 37 8.73 -5.52 -6.98
N ALA A 38 9.12 -6.77 -6.68
CA ALA A 38 9.04 -7.85 -7.65
C ALA A 38 7.59 -8.14 -8.09
N LEU A 39 6.65 -8.10 -7.14
CA LEU A 39 5.24 -8.31 -7.44
C LEU A 39 4.63 -7.16 -8.25
N VAL A 40 5.09 -5.93 -8.03
CA VAL A 40 4.64 -4.80 -8.85
C VAL A 40 4.99 -5.05 -10.32
N ASP A 41 6.22 -5.50 -10.58
CA ASP A 41 6.66 -5.81 -11.94
C ASP A 41 5.79 -6.89 -12.61
N ARG A 42 5.44 -7.93 -11.87
CA ARG A 42 4.70 -9.07 -12.42
C ARG A 42 3.20 -8.84 -12.51
N ALA A 43 2.63 -8.22 -11.51
CA ALA A 43 1.17 -8.10 -11.40
C ALA A 43 0.63 -6.76 -11.91
N MET A 44 1.45 -5.72 -11.94
CA MET A 44 1.03 -4.35 -12.29
C MET A 44 -0.29 -3.99 -11.62
N PRO A 45 -0.29 -3.85 -10.28
CA PRO A 45 -1.53 -3.60 -9.54
C PRO A 45 -2.13 -2.23 -9.86
N ASP A 46 -3.41 -2.09 -9.59
CA ASP A 46 -4.12 -0.81 -9.76
C ASP A 46 -3.92 0.10 -8.55
N ILE A 47 -3.59 -0.48 -7.39
CA ILE A 47 -3.30 0.26 -6.17
C ILE A 47 -2.39 -0.58 -5.28
N ILE A 48 -1.57 0.09 -4.47
CA ILE A 48 -0.67 -0.55 -3.51
C ILE A 48 -0.98 -0.04 -2.11
N LEU A 49 -1.18 -0.98 -1.17
CA LEU A 49 -1.20 -0.69 0.26
C LEU A 49 0.20 -1.01 0.79
N LEU A 50 0.84 -0.04 1.42
CA LEU A 50 2.25 -0.15 1.80
C LEU A 50 2.47 0.20 3.26
N ASP A 51 3.07 -0.73 4.02
CA ASP A 51 3.61 -0.43 5.34
C ASP A 51 5.00 0.18 5.18
N LEU A 52 5.35 1.11 6.04
CA LEU A 52 6.67 1.74 6.03
C LEU A 52 7.71 0.96 6.82
N ILE A 53 7.29 0.19 7.81
CA ILE A 53 8.20 -0.62 8.63
C ILE A 53 8.21 -2.04 8.10
N LEU A 54 9.19 -2.35 7.27
CA LEU A 54 9.31 -3.65 6.60
C LEU A 54 10.72 -4.21 6.75
N PRO A 55 10.88 -5.55 6.77
CA PRO A 55 12.19 -6.14 6.69
C PRO A 55 12.80 -5.96 5.29
N LYS A 56 14.11 -6.05 5.21
CA LYS A 56 14.95 -5.98 4.01
C LYS A 56 14.97 -4.57 3.42
N LEU A 57 13.93 -4.17 2.70
CA LEU A 57 13.82 -2.87 2.08
C LEU A 57 12.62 -2.16 2.72
N ASP A 58 12.82 -1.04 3.40
CA ASP A 58 11.74 -0.35 4.11
C ASP A 58 10.74 0.31 3.14
N GLY A 59 9.59 0.70 3.68
CA GLY A 59 8.51 1.25 2.87
C GLY A 59 8.84 2.59 2.21
N PHE A 60 9.65 3.43 2.83
CA PHE A 60 10.09 4.68 2.19
C PHE A 60 10.91 4.38 0.96
N GLN A 61 11.81 3.40 1.03
CA GLN A 61 12.63 2.99 -0.11
C GLN A 61 11.78 2.40 -1.22
N VAL A 62 10.76 1.60 -0.87
CA VAL A 62 9.81 1.05 -1.85
C VAL A 62 9.06 2.19 -2.55
N LEU A 63 8.54 3.14 -1.79
CA LEU A 63 7.80 4.28 -2.34
C LEU A 63 8.68 5.10 -3.28
N GLU A 64 9.92 5.37 -2.87
CA GLU A 64 10.89 6.10 -3.69
C GLU A 64 11.15 5.38 -5.02
N ALA A 65 11.38 4.07 -4.96
CA ALA A 65 11.65 3.26 -6.16
C ALA A 65 10.45 3.28 -7.11
N LEU A 66 9.24 3.16 -6.59
CA LEU A 66 8.02 3.18 -7.41
C LEU A 66 7.83 4.53 -8.09
N LYS A 67 8.04 5.62 -7.37
CA LYS A 67 7.82 6.96 -7.92
C LYS A 67 8.95 7.42 -8.85
N ALA A 68 10.11 6.79 -8.78
CA ALA A 68 11.21 7.04 -9.72
C ALA A 68 11.06 6.28 -11.04
N ASP A 69 10.19 5.28 -11.10
CA ASP A 69 9.98 4.45 -12.29
C ASP A 69 8.85 5.04 -13.15
N PRO A 70 9.14 5.46 -14.39
CA PRO A 70 8.11 6.07 -15.27
C PRO A 70 6.91 5.16 -15.53
N ASP A 71 7.08 3.85 -15.49
CA ASP A 71 6.01 2.91 -15.76
C ASP A 71 5.13 2.64 -14.52
N LYS A 72 5.61 2.98 -13.34
CA LYS A 72 4.96 2.64 -12.07
C LYS A 72 4.53 3.85 -11.25
N LYS A 73 5.08 5.02 -11.54
CA LYS A 73 4.84 6.23 -10.73
C LYS A 73 3.36 6.64 -10.66
N SER A 74 2.56 6.24 -11.62
CA SER A 74 1.13 6.56 -11.64
C SER A 74 0.28 5.63 -10.79
N ILE A 75 0.83 4.50 -10.31
CA ILE A 75 0.09 3.59 -9.45
C ILE A 75 -0.09 4.27 -8.09
N PRO A 76 -1.33 4.47 -7.63
CA PRO A 76 -1.54 5.10 -6.32
C PRO A 76 -1.03 4.19 -5.20
N VAL A 77 -0.32 4.80 -4.25
CA VAL A 77 0.20 4.09 -3.07
C VAL A 77 -0.47 4.70 -1.83
N VAL A 78 -1.19 3.87 -1.10
CA VAL A 78 -1.79 4.24 0.18
C VAL A 78 -0.91 3.65 1.27
N VAL A 79 -0.37 4.50 2.12
CA VAL A 79 0.47 4.06 3.24
C VAL A 79 -0.42 3.68 4.42
N LEU A 80 -0.11 2.52 5.01
CA LEU A 80 -0.78 2.02 6.21
C LEU A 80 0.29 1.61 7.21
N SER A 81 0.54 2.42 8.22
CA SER A 81 1.67 2.22 9.13
C SER A 81 1.36 2.71 10.55
N ASN A 82 2.11 2.20 11.53
CA ASN A 82 2.04 2.71 12.90
C ASN A 82 2.91 3.96 13.12
N LEU A 83 3.70 4.38 12.13
CA LEU A 83 4.46 5.63 12.21
C LEU A 83 3.50 6.82 12.10
N GLY A 84 3.18 7.42 13.24
CA GLY A 84 2.23 8.52 13.32
C GLY A 84 2.86 9.91 13.48
N GLU A 85 4.18 10.00 13.45
CA GLU A 85 4.87 11.30 13.57
C GLU A 85 4.63 12.14 12.30
N ASP A 86 4.48 13.45 12.51
CA ASP A 86 4.27 14.38 11.41
C ASP A 86 5.35 14.29 10.33
N ASP A 87 6.61 14.11 10.73
CA ASP A 87 7.73 14.02 9.79
C ASP A 87 7.60 12.80 8.87
N SER A 88 7.19 11.66 9.41
CA SER A 88 6.99 10.43 8.61
C SER A 88 5.85 10.60 7.62
N ILE A 89 4.75 11.20 8.07
CA ILE A 89 3.59 11.45 7.21
C ILE A 89 3.96 12.42 6.10
N LYS A 90 4.61 13.53 6.43
CA LYS A 90 5.05 14.51 5.44
C LYS A 90 6.02 13.92 4.43
N ARG A 91 6.98 13.11 4.89
CA ARG A 91 7.94 12.46 4.02
C ARG A 91 7.25 11.53 3.02
N ALA A 92 6.31 10.72 3.47
CA ALA A 92 5.58 9.81 2.60
C ALA A 92 4.77 10.59 1.54
N ILE A 93 4.08 11.63 1.94
CA ILE A 93 3.30 12.46 1.01
C ILE A 93 4.21 13.14 0.00
N LEU A 94 5.34 13.69 0.44
CA LEU A 94 6.32 14.31 -0.46
C LEU A 94 6.92 13.32 -1.45
N LEU A 95 7.08 12.07 -1.04
CA LEU A 95 7.57 11.02 -1.94
C LEU A 95 6.48 10.53 -2.91
N GLY A 96 5.25 10.98 -2.76
CA GLY A 96 4.19 10.70 -3.71
C GLY A 96 3.10 9.76 -3.24
N ALA A 97 3.00 9.47 -1.93
CA ALA A 97 1.90 8.67 -1.42
C ALA A 97 0.57 9.39 -1.67
N ALA A 98 -0.44 8.63 -2.09
CA ALA A 98 -1.77 9.18 -2.35
C ALA A 98 -2.55 9.45 -1.07
N ASP A 99 -2.30 8.64 -0.02
CA ASP A 99 -2.94 8.80 1.28
C ASP A 99 -2.10 8.11 2.35
N TYR A 100 -2.39 8.39 3.61
CA TYR A 100 -1.65 7.84 4.75
C TYR A 100 -2.60 7.54 5.90
N PHE A 101 -2.59 6.30 6.39
CA PHE A 101 -3.38 5.89 7.54
C PHE A 101 -2.48 5.36 8.65
N VAL A 102 -2.66 5.86 9.86
CA VAL A 102 -1.99 5.31 11.04
C VAL A 102 -2.83 4.13 11.53
N LYS A 103 -2.24 2.93 11.55
CA LYS A 103 -2.96 1.68 11.85
C LYS A 103 -3.80 1.72 13.12
N SER A 104 -3.26 2.32 14.18
CA SER A 104 -3.94 2.37 15.47
C SER A 104 -5.09 3.37 15.54
N GLN A 105 -5.24 4.24 14.54
CA GLN A 105 -6.23 5.31 14.53
C GLN A 105 -7.40 5.08 13.58
N HIS A 106 -7.30 4.08 12.72
CA HIS A 106 -8.32 3.84 11.69
C HIS A 106 -8.77 2.39 11.69
N PRO A 107 -10.08 2.13 11.79
CA PRO A 107 -10.57 0.75 11.67
C PRO A 107 -10.42 0.24 10.24
N ILE A 108 -10.32 -1.08 10.09
CA ILE A 108 -10.12 -1.74 8.80
C ILE A 108 -11.22 -1.35 7.80
N LYS A 109 -12.46 -1.22 8.26
CA LYS A 109 -13.58 -0.82 7.38
C LYS A 109 -13.33 0.53 6.73
N GLU A 110 -12.81 1.50 7.47
CA GLU A 110 -12.47 2.81 6.95
C GLU A 110 -11.37 2.75 5.90
N ILE A 111 -10.34 1.93 6.17
CA ILE A 111 -9.23 1.74 5.22
C ILE A 111 -9.73 1.15 3.91
N VAL A 112 -10.57 0.13 4.00
CA VAL A 112 -11.16 -0.50 2.81
C VAL A 112 -11.97 0.50 2.00
N GLU A 113 -12.80 1.31 2.65
CA GLU A 113 -13.61 2.33 1.97
C GLU A 113 -12.73 3.37 1.26
N LYS A 114 -11.65 3.81 1.89
CA LYS A 114 -10.74 4.78 1.30
C LYS A 114 -9.97 4.21 0.10
N VAL A 115 -9.56 2.95 0.18
CA VAL A 115 -8.91 2.28 -0.95
C VAL A 115 -9.88 2.18 -2.14
N LYS A 116 -11.11 1.78 -1.89
CA LYS A 116 -12.15 1.73 -2.92
C LYS A 116 -12.38 3.10 -3.55
N PHE A 117 -12.39 4.15 -2.74
CA PHE A 117 -12.52 5.52 -3.24
C PHE A 117 -11.37 5.89 -4.17
N GLN A 118 -10.13 5.59 -3.78
CA GLN A 118 -8.96 5.85 -4.62
C GLN A 118 -9.03 5.09 -5.95
N LEU A 119 -9.46 3.85 -5.93
CA LEU A 119 -9.63 3.05 -7.14
C LEU A 119 -10.69 3.63 -8.07
N SER A 120 -11.81 4.11 -7.52
CA SER A 120 -12.88 4.72 -8.33
C SER A 120 -12.42 6.02 -8.98
N ARG A 121 -11.52 6.78 -8.34
CA ARG A 121 -10.98 8.02 -8.89
C ARG A 121 -10.02 7.78 -10.06
N GLY A 122 -9.39 6.62 -10.10
CA GLY A 122 -8.44 6.27 -11.16
C GLY A 122 -9.10 5.86 -12.46
N ILE A 123 -10.41 5.83 -12.50
CA ILE A 123 -11.19 5.45 -13.70
C ILE A 123 -11.64 6.71 -14.50
#